data_cb33e5a27df6c09d2338cd7c10dc1b47
#
_entry.id   cb33e5a27df6c09d2338cd7c10dc1b47
#
_cell.length_a   1.000
_cell.length_b   1.000
_cell.length_c   1.000
_cell.angle_alpha   90.00
_cell.angle_beta   90.00
_cell.angle_gamma   90.00
#
_symmetry.space_group_name_H-M   'P 1'
#
loop_
_entity.id
_entity.type
_entity.pdbx_description
1 polymer ?
#
loop_
_entity_poly.entity_id
_entity_poly.type
_entity_poly.pdbx_seq_one_letter_code
_entity_poly.pdbx_strand_id
1 'polypeptide(L)'
;VTVLDASEAFLPRIEPSIAALAKGYLEEDGIQFLQGVHTQEIKDGQNSLTVVTDKGDFEFDILLYATGRKPNIAGLGLENTDIQVTDRGAIQVNRHLETSVPGVFAVGDVNGGPQFTYMSLDDFRIVFNYLTGDGSYNLETRRNYATTLFIAPPLAQVGLTEQEARDKGLPVAVKELPVAAMPRGHVNADLRGAFKAVVNPETKEILGVTLFGEAAGEIINQITMAMDNKIPYTYIAKQIFTHPTMAENLNDLFAI
;
A
#
# COMPACT_ATOMS: atom_id res chain seq x y z
N VAL A 1 -1.00 15.07 18.62
CA VAL A 1 -0.21 15.08 17.37
C VAL A 1 -1.05 15.70 16.27
N THR A 2 -0.44 16.59 15.45
CA THR A 2 -1.12 17.18 14.28
C THR A 2 -0.40 16.74 13.01
N VAL A 3 -1.12 16.22 12.05
CA VAL A 3 -0.62 15.82 10.73
C VAL A 3 -1.06 16.86 9.71
N LEU A 4 -0.11 17.52 9.05
CA LEU A 4 -0.35 18.43 7.92
C LEU A 4 -0.11 17.62 6.63
N ASP A 5 -1.15 17.48 5.81
CA ASP A 5 -1.08 16.70 4.55
C ASP A 5 -1.51 17.60 3.37
N ALA A 6 -0.69 17.62 2.34
CA ALA A 6 -1.00 18.32 1.10
C ALA A 6 -2.13 17.64 0.29
N SER A 7 -2.41 16.37 0.56
CA SER A 7 -3.53 15.64 -0.06
C SER A 7 -4.87 16.14 0.48
N GLU A 8 -5.84 16.31 -0.40
CA GLU A 8 -7.22 16.65 -0.03
C GLU A 8 -7.95 15.46 0.64
N ALA A 9 -7.53 14.23 0.38
CA ALA A 9 -8.13 13.03 0.93
C ALA A 9 -7.15 12.27 1.84
N PHE A 10 -7.64 11.78 2.98
CA PHE A 10 -6.88 10.88 3.85
C PHE A 10 -6.74 9.52 3.20
N LEU A 11 -5.51 9.01 3.09
CA LEU A 11 -5.18 7.73 2.47
C LEU A 11 -5.87 7.50 1.11
N PRO A 12 -5.63 8.35 0.10
CA PRO A 12 -6.41 8.36 -1.15
C PRO A 12 -6.30 7.08 -2.01
N ARG A 13 -5.37 6.16 -1.66
CA ARG A 13 -5.19 4.86 -2.34
C ARG A 13 -5.88 3.71 -1.63
N ILE A 14 -6.55 3.96 -0.52
CA ILE A 14 -7.28 2.98 0.29
C ILE A 14 -8.77 3.10 -0.03
N GLU A 15 -9.51 2.01 0.14
CA GLU A 15 -10.97 2.02 0.07
C GLU A 15 -11.55 3.16 0.95
N PRO A 16 -12.39 4.05 0.40
CA PRO A 16 -12.85 5.24 1.13
C PRO A 16 -13.54 4.92 2.46
N SER A 17 -14.34 3.85 2.53
CA SER A 17 -15.01 3.42 3.77
C SER A 17 -13.99 3.01 4.83
N ILE A 18 -12.96 2.27 4.44
CA ILE A 18 -11.90 1.82 5.35
C ILE A 18 -11.00 2.99 5.77
N ALA A 19 -10.65 3.88 4.83
CA ALA A 19 -9.87 5.08 5.15
C ALA A 19 -10.61 5.98 6.16
N ALA A 20 -11.93 6.14 6.02
CA ALA A 20 -12.74 6.90 6.96
C ALA A 20 -12.75 6.26 8.37
N LEU A 21 -12.88 4.94 8.47
CA LEU A 21 -12.77 4.23 9.75
C LEU A 21 -11.39 4.42 10.39
N ALA A 22 -10.32 4.27 9.61
CA ALA A 22 -8.95 4.45 10.11
C ALA A 22 -8.73 5.87 10.61
N LYS A 23 -9.21 6.88 9.87
CA LYS A 23 -9.13 8.28 10.30
C LYS A 23 -9.86 8.50 11.63
N GLY A 24 -11.10 8.00 11.75
CA GLY A 24 -11.90 8.15 12.96
C GLY A 24 -11.21 7.59 14.20
N TYR A 25 -10.65 6.39 14.11
CA TYR A 25 -9.92 5.78 15.25
C TYR A 25 -8.64 6.54 15.61
N LEU A 26 -7.90 7.04 14.62
CA LEU A 26 -6.71 7.85 14.88
C LEU A 26 -7.07 9.21 15.49
N GLU A 27 -8.22 9.79 15.13
CA GLU A 27 -8.75 11.02 15.74
C GLU A 27 -9.23 10.77 17.19
N GLU A 28 -9.85 9.62 17.47
CA GLU A 28 -10.16 9.18 18.84
C GLU A 28 -8.90 9.01 19.70
N ASP A 29 -7.79 8.57 19.10
CA ASP A 29 -6.47 8.49 19.75
C ASP A 29 -5.78 9.87 19.89
N GLY A 30 -6.45 10.98 19.52
CA GLY A 30 -5.98 12.36 19.71
C GLY A 30 -5.08 12.89 18.58
N ILE A 31 -5.09 12.26 17.40
CA ILE A 31 -4.39 12.77 16.23
C ILE A 31 -5.32 13.70 15.44
N GLN A 32 -4.84 14.89 15.13
CA GLN A 32 -5.55 15.84 14.26
C GLN A 32 -5.00 15.74 12.83
N PHE A 33 -5.89 15.68 11.84
CA PHE A 33 -5.53 15.69 10.42
C PHE A 33 -6.00 16.98 9.76
N LEU A 34 -5.06 17.76 9.24
CA LEU A 34 -5.31 18.96 8.43
C LEU A 34 -4.90 18.64 6.98
N GLN A 35 -5.90 18.42 6.14
CA GLN A 35 -5.75 18.02 4.75
C GLN A 35 -5.80 19.21 3.80
N GLY A 36 -5.20 19.08 2.62
CA GLY A 36 -5.06 20.14 1.64
C GLY A 36 -4.23 21.31 2.17
N VAL A 37 -3.24 21.07 3.03
CA VAL A 37 -2.38 22.10 3.64
C VAL A 37 -0.99 22.03 3.00
N HIS A 38 -0.60 23.14 2.39
CA HIS A 38 0.70 23.25 1.73
C HIS A 38 1.69 24.02 2.61
N THR A 39 2.70 23.32 3.11
CA THR A 39 3.80 23.95 3.86
C THR A 39 4.65 24.79 2.93
N GLN A 40 4.89 26.04 3.31
CA GLN A 40 5.68 27.02 2.56
C GLN A 40 7.06 27.24 3.19
N GLU A 41 7.12 27.35 4.52
CA GLU A 41 8.33 27.64 5.26
C GLU A 41 8.29 27.01 6.65
N ILE A 42 9.46 26.67 7.18
CA ILE A 42 9.62 26.27 8.58
C ILE A 42 10.54 27.30 9.22
N LYS A 43 10.06 27.96 10.27
CA LYS A 43 10.84 28.94 11.05
C LYS A 43 11.24 28.33 12.37
N ASP A 44 12.53 28.38 12.67
CA ASP A 44 13.08 27.96 13.94
C ASP A 44 12.93 29.10 14.97
N GLY A 45 12.28 28.82 16.08
CA GLY A 45 12.15 29.70 17.23
C GLY A 45 13.07 29.26 18.38
N GLN A 46 13.10 30.01 19.48
CA GLN A 46 13.97 29.67 20.62
C GLN A 46 13.53 28.38 21.34
N ASN A 47 12.23 28.08 21.40
CA ASN A 47 11.66 26.94 22.10
C ASN A 47 10.58 26.19 21.31
N SER A 48 10.25 26.63 20.09
CA SER A 48 9.20 26.06 19.25
C SER A 48 9.55 26.25 17.77
N LEU A 49 8.88 25.52 16.92
CA LEU A 49 8.98 25.60 15.46
C LEU A 49 7.66 26.15 14.92
N THR A 50 7.72 27.12 14.01
CA THR A 50 6.55 27.62 13.30
C THR A 50 6.52 27.07 11.88
N VAL A 51 5.47 26.30 11.54
CA VAL A 51 5.20 25.83 10.19
C VAL A 51 4.26 26.81 9.51
N VAL A 52 4.76 27.55 8.54
CA VAL A 52 4.00 28.50 7.73
C VAL A 52 3.36 27.76 6.58
N THR A 53 2.03 27.91 6.43
CA THR A 53 1.26 27.22 5.40
C THR A 53 0.33 28.18 4.65
N ASP A 54 -0.26 27.70 3.57
CA ASP A 54 -1.30 28.43 2.83
C ASP A 54 -2.63 28.58 3.60
N LYS A 55 -2.80 27.85 4.73
CA LYS A 55 -3.99 27.91 5.60
C LYS A 55 -3.72 28.55 6.97
N GLY A 56 -2.56 29.16 7.15
CA GLY A 56 -2.13 29.82 8.39
C GLY A 56 -0.86 29.22 8.98
N ASP A 57 -0.43 29.80 10.09
CA ASP A 57 0.78 29.40 10.78
C ASP A 57 0.45 28.50 11.97
N PHE A 58 1.22 27.44 12.14
CA PHE A 58 1.09 26.47 13.24
C PHE A 58 2.37 26.41 14.05
N GLU A 59 2.25 26.43 15.38
CA GLU A 59 3.38 26.35 16.30
C GLU A 59 3.46 24.96 16.94
N PHE A 60 4.66 24.36 16.97
CA PHE A 60 4.91 23.02 17.47
C PHE A 60 6.24 22.95 18.24
N ASP A 61 6.34 22.02 19.22
CA ASP A 61 7.56 21.75 19.96
C ASP A 61 8.54 20.90 19.12
N ILE A 62 8.00 19.95 18.32
CA ILE A 62 8.77 18.99 17.52
C ILE A 62 8.12 18.83 16.14
N LEU A 63 8.94 18.75 15.10
CA LEU A 63 8.52 18.47 13.73
C LEU A 63 9.07 17.14 13.24
N LEU A 64 8.19 16.27 12.76
CA LEU A 64 8.54 15.09 11.97
C LEU A 64 8.34 15.39 10.48
N TYR A 65 9.43 15.41 9.72
CA TYR A 65 9.42 15.60 8.27
C TYR A 65 9.28 14.25 7.56
N ALA A 66 8.11 13.99 6.97
CA ALA A 66 7.76 12.73 6.29
C ALA A 66 7.10 12.96 4.92
N THR A 67 7.54 13.98 4.16
CA THR A 67 6.90 14.49 2.94
C THR A 67 7.28 13.74 1.66
N GLY A 68 7.79 12.52 1.77
CA GLY A 68 8.11 11.65 0.64
C GLY A 68 9.60 11.35 0.47
N ARG A 69 9.93 10.76 -0.68
CA ARG A 69 11.28 10.29 -1.01
C ARG A 69 11.63 10.70 -2.43
N LYS A 70 12.91 10.97 -2.66
CA LYS A 70 13.49 11.16 -4.00
C LYS A 70 14.49 10.05 -4.27
N PRO A 71 14.62 9.56 -5.52
CA PRO A 71 15.68 8.64 -5.89
C PRO A 71 17.05 9.24 -5.56
N ASN A 72 17.90 8.48 -4.87
CA ASN A 72 19.22 8.95 -4.47
C ASN A 72 20.24 8.62 -5.55
N ILE A 73 20.33 9.48 -6.57
CA ILE A 73 21.25 9.34 -7.71
C ILE A 73 22.43 10.32 -7.65
N ALA A 74 22.43 11.23 -6.67
CA ALA A 74 23.50 12.23 -6.54
C ALA A 74 24.83 11.53 -6.24
N GLY A 75 25.89 11.94 -6.95
CA GLY A 75 27.25 11.42 -6.77
C GLY A 75 27.50 10.04 -7.41
N LEU A 76 26.55 9.48 -8.18
CA LEU A 76 26.78 8.26 -8.94
C LEU A 76 27.58 8.49 -10.24
N GLY A 77 27.85 9.73 -10.60
CA GLY A 77 28.60 10.07 -11.82
C GLY A 77 27.82 9.78 -13.10
N LEU A 78 26.46 9.79 -13.04
CA LEU A 78 25.61 9.48 -14.19
C LEU A 78 25.84 10.41 -15.36
N GLU A 79 26.29 11.64 -15.11
CA GLU A 79 26.68 12.63 -16.12
C GLU A 79 27.85 12.18 -17.01
N ASN A 80 28.60 11.16 -16.61
CA ASN A 80 29.69 10.55 -17.38
C ASN A 80 29.26 9.27 -18.11
N THR A 81 27.95 8.99 -18.15
CA THR A 81 27.37 7.77 -18.73
C THR A 81 26.19 8.11 -19.63
N ASP A 82 25.76 7.14 -20.44
CA ASP A 82 24.54 7.25 -21.24
C ASP A 82 23.28 6.77 -20.48
N ILE A 83 23.35 6.61 -19.16
CA ILE A 83 22.23 6.19 -18.32
C ILE A 83 21.18 7.29 -18.30
N GLN A 84 19.97 6.94 -18.75
CA GLN A 84 18.84 7.85 -18.78
C GLN A 84 18.15 7.94 -17.42
N VAL A 85 17.67 9.14 -17.11
CA VAL A 85 16.95 9.46 -15.88
C VAL A 85 15.55 9.98 -16.26
N THR A 86 14.53 9.58 -15.52
CA THR A 86 13.16 10.06 -15.71
C THR A 86 12.99 11.50 -15.22
N ASP A 87 11.92 12.18 -15.61
CA ASP A 87 11.59 13.55 -15.15
C ASP A 87 11.44 13.63 -13.62
N ARG A 88 11.18 12.50 -12.95
CA ARG A 88 11.10 12.40 -11.48
C ARG A 88 12.43 12.08 -10.81
N GLY A 89 13.52 12.03 -11.58
CA GLY A 89 14.87 11.77 -11.08
C GLY A 89 15.18 10.30 -10.81
N ALA A 90 14.40 9.35 -11.30
CA ALA A 90 14.69 7.93 -11.17
C ALA A 90 15.50 7.42 -12.36
N ILE A 91 16.33 6.40 -12.16
CA ILE A 91 17.04 5.74 -13.27
C ILE A 91 16.02 4.98 -14.11
N GLN A 92 15.98 5.29 -15.41
CA GLN A 92 15.09 4.62 -16.34
C GLN A 92 15.56 3.19 -16.61
N VAL A 93 14.64 2.23 -16.54
CA VAL A 93 14.92 0.81 -16.78
C VAL A 93 13.90 0.18 -17.73
N ASN A 94 14.32 -0.89 -18.38
CA ASN A 94 13.43 -1.74 -19.15
C ASN A 94 12.71 -2.78 -18.25
N ARG A 95 11.93 -3.68 -18.82
CA ARG A 95 11.18 -4.69 -18.08
C ARG A 95 12.05 -5.66 -17.26
N HIS A 96 13.33 -5.80 -17.59
CA HIS A 96 14.31 -6.63 -16.88
C HIS A 96 15.17 -5.83 -15.89
N LEU A 97 14.79 -4.57 -15.63
CA LEU A 97 15.51 -3.63 -14.75
C LEU A 97 16.90 -3.22 -15.28
N GLU A 98 17.19 -3.46 -16.56
CA GLU A 98 18.40 -2.99 -17.22
C GLU A 98 18.22 -1.53 -17.64
N THR A 99 19.25 -0.73 -17.45
CA THR A 99 19.27 0.69 -17.82
C THR A 99 19.42 0.86 -19.33
N SER A 100 19.56 2.11 -19.81
CA SER A 100 19.93 2.42 -21.20
C SER A 100 21.34 1.95 -21.59
N VAL A 101 22.17 1.61 -20.61
CA VAL A 101 23.54 1.06 -20.83
C VAL A 101 23.48 -0.45 -20.63
N PRO A 102 23.80 -1.26 -21.66
CA PRO A 102 23.76 -2.72 -21.57
C PRO A 102 24.63 -3.27 -20.43
N GLY A 103 24.09 -4.24 -19.69
CA GLY A 103 24.77 -4.88 -18.56
C GLY A 103 24.75 -4.06 -17.26
N VAL A 104 24.09 -2.90 -17.24
CA VAL A 104 23.94 -2.06 -16.05
C VAL A 104 22.47 -2.09 -15.60
N PHE A 105 22.22 -2.45 -14.35
CA PHE A 105 20.89 -2.61 -13.78
C PHE A 105 20.64 -1.62 -12.65
N ALA A 106 19.38 -1.18 -12.49
CA ALA A 106 18.95 -0.35 -11.37
C ALA A 106 17.77 -1.01 -10.66
N VAL A 107 17.96 -1.35 -9.38
CA VAL A 107 17.01 -2.10 -8.57
C VAL A 107 16.61 -1.33 -7.31
N GLY A 108 15.38 -1.56 -6.82
CA GLY A 108 14.84 -0.88 -5.65
C GLY A 108 14.43 0.57 -5.93
N ASP A 109 14.39 1.39 -4.89
CA ASP A 109 13.83 2.74 -4.93
C ASP A 109 14.41 3.65 -6.01
N VAL A 110 15.64 3.39 -6.44
CA VAL A 110 16.38 4.20 -7.41
C VAL A 110 15.78 4.16 -8.82
N ASN A 111 15.04 3.09 -9.16
CA ASN A 111 14.37 2.94 -10.46
C ASN A 111 12.97 3.59 -10.51
N GLY A 112 12.49 4.16 -9.39
CA GLY A 112 11.21 4.85 -9.31
C GLY A 112 9.99 3.93 -9.20
N GLY A 113 10.20 2.63 -9.02
CA GLY A 113 9.15 1.64 -8.72
C GLY A 113 8.60 1.76 -7.29
N PRO A 114 7.78 0.80 -6.84
CA PRO A 114 7.24 0.78 -5.49
C PRO A 114 8.36 0.73 -4.44
N GLN A 115 8.33 1.67 -3.48
CA GLN A 115 9.41 1.89 -2.51
C GLN A 115 9.23 1.03 -1.25
N PHE A 116 9.40 -0.29 -1.40
CA PHE A 116 9.33 -1.25 -0.31
C PHE A 116 10.53 -2.20 -0.34
N THR A 117 11.00 -2.62 0.82
CA THR A 117 12.13 -3.55 0.96
C THR A 117 11.89 -4.85 0.19
N TYR A 118 10.69 -5.41 0.26
CA TYR A 118 10.34 -6.63 -0.46
C TYR A 118 10.28 -6.44 -1.98
N MET A 119 10.02 -5.22 -2.48
CA MET A 119 10.09 -4.91 -3.91
C MET A 119 11.53 -4.86 -4.40
N SER A 120 12.44 -4.31 -3.59
CA SER A 120 13.88 -4.35 -3.89
C SER A 120 14.41 -5.79 -3.96
N LEU A 121 13.94 -6.67 -3.06
CA LEU A 121 14.26 -8.10 -3.11
C LEU A 121 13.67 -8.77 -4.36
N ASP A 122 12.47 -8.38 -4.78
CA ASP A 122 11.85 -8.92 -5.97
C ASP A 122 12.53 -8.42 -7.26
N ASP A 123 12.99 -7.18 -7.28
CA ASP A 123 13.83 -6.66 -8.36
C ASP A 123 15.10 -7.51 -8.54
N PHE A 124 15.74 -7.91 -7.43
CA PHE A 124 16.84 -8.88 -7.50
C PHE A 124 16.43 -10.18 -8.20
N ARG A 125 15.24 -10.73 -7.89
CA ARG A 125 14.75 -11.96 -8.53
C ARG A 125 14.57 -11.80 -10.04
N ILE A 126 14.10 -10.64 -10.49
CA ILE A 126 13.98 -10.31 -11.91
C ILE A 126 15.35 -10.31 -12.58
N VAL A 127 16.30 -9.56 -12.03
CA VAL A 127 17.66 -9.48 -12.59
C VAL A 127 18.34 -10.85 -12.56
N PHE A 128 18.20 -11.59 -11.47
CA PHE A 128 18.78 -12.93 -11.35
C PHE A 128 18.20 -13.90 -12.38
N ASN A 129 16.87 -13.90 -12.58
CA ASN A 129 16.24 -14.74 -13.62
C ASN A 129 16.67 -14.32 -15.03
N TYR A 130 16.83 -13.02 -15.28
CA TYR A 130 17.32 -12.54 -16.57
C TYR A 130 18.75 -12.97 -16.89
N LEU A 131 19.64 -12.89 -15.91
CA LEU A 131 21.07 -13.22 -16.08
C LEU A 131 21.38 -14.72 -16.08
N THR A 132 20.60 -15.53 -15.37
CA THR A 132 20.93 -16.96 -15.14
C THR A 132 19.84 -17.92 -15.60
N GLY A 133 18.65 -17.43 -15.92
CA GLY A 133 17.49 -18.19 -16.33
C GLY A 133 17.05 -17.88 -17.75
N ASP A 134 15.73 -17.88 -17.95
CA ASP A 134 15.07 -17.65 -19.26
C ASP A 134 14.54 -16.23 -19.48
N GLY A 135 14.67 -15.34 -18.48
CA GLY A 135 14.16 -13.97 -18.51
C GLY A 135 12.62 -13.87 -18.50
N SER A 136 11.93 -14.98 -18.20
CA SER A 136 10.46 -15.01 -18.19
C SER A 136 9.86 -14.19 -17.04
N TYR A 137 10.59 -14.09 -15.92
CA TYR A 137 10.19 -13.26 -14.79
C TYR A 137 10.73 -11.83 -14.95
N ASN A 138 9.83 -10.87 -15.07
CA ASN A 138 10.15 -9.47 -15.34
C ASN A 138 9.04 -8.55 -14.79
N LEU A 139 9.15 -7.23 -14.97
CA LEU A 139 8.18 -6.26 -14.44
C LEU A 139 6.74 -6.49 -14.95
N GLU A 140 6.56 -7.03 -16.17
CA GLU A 140 5.26 -7.29 -16.75
C GLU A 140 4.62 -8.58 -16.20
N THR A 141 5.45 -9.53 -15.78
CA THR A 141 5.02 -10.83 -15.23
C THR A 141 5.17 -10.89 -13.70
N ARG A 142 5.55 -9.78 -13.07
CA ARG A 142 5.64 -9.66 -11.62
C ARG A 142 4.32 -10.03 -10.96
N ARG A 143 4.43 -10.80 -9.89
CA ARG A 143 3.27 -11.21 -9.08
C ARG A 143 2.64 -10.05 -8.35
N ASN A 144 1.39 -10.23 -7.91
CA ASN A 144 0.75 -9.28 -7.02
C ASN A 144 1.56 -9.09 -5.75
N TYR A 145 1.49 -7.91 -5.18
CA TYR A 145 2.07 -7.62 -3.87
C TYR A 145 1.07 -6.84 -3.03
N ALA A 146 1.06 -7.13 -1.75
CA ALA A 146 0.26 -6.40 -0.79
C ALA A 146 1.04 -5.22 -0.21
N THR A 147 0.33 -4.24 0.32
CA THR A 147 0.89 -3.16 1.12
C THR A 147 0.27 -3.17 2.50
N THR A 148 1.04 -2.79 3.52
CA THR A 148 0.56 -2.68 4.91
C THR A 148 0.98 -1.36 5.51
N LEU A 149 0.01 -0.66 6.09
CA LEU A 149 0.23 0.46 7.01
C LEU A 149 0.21 -0.10 8.43
N PHE A 150 1.32 0.07 9.14
CA PHE A 150 1.50 -0.44 10.50
C PHE A 150 0.97 0.55 11.55
N ILE A 151 -0.26 1.01 11.35
CA ILE A 151 -1.06 1.71 12.37
C ILE A 151 -1.69 0.68 13.31
N ALA A 152 -2.36 1.11 14.36
CA ALA A 152 -3.02 0.23 15.33
C ALA A 152 -4.56 0.43 15.30
N PRO A 153 -5.30 -0.57 14.80
CA PRO A 153 -4.85 -1.83 14.20
C PRO A 153 -4.22 -1.66 12.81
N PRO A 154 -3.47 -2.65 12.29
CA PRO A 154 -2.84 -2.56 10.99
C PRO A 154 -3.86 -2.58 9.84
N LEU A 155 -3.54 -1.85 8.75
CA LEU A 155 -4.33 -1.80 7.53
C LEU A 155 -3.52 -2.33 6.36
N ALA A 156 -4.03 -3.37 5.69
CA ALA A 156 -3.35 -4.02 4.57
C ALA A 156 -4.27 -4.10 3.35
N GLN A 157 -3.68 -4.02 2.15
CA GLN A 157 -4.44 -4.16 0.91
C GLN A 157 -3.65 -4.86 -0.19
N VAL A 158 -4.38 -5.47 -1.12
CA VAL A 158 -3.86 -6.03 -2.39
C VAL A 158 -4.90 -5.86 -3.49
N GLY A 159 -4.42 -5.66 -4.71
CA GLY A 159 -5.29 -5.55 -5.90
C GLY A 159 -5.97 -4.18 -6.02
N LEU A 160 -7.15 -4.18 -6.63
CA LEU A 160 -7.91 -2.98 -6.98
C LEU A 160 -8.88 -2.57 -5.86
N THR A 161 -9.06 -1.28 -5.70
CA THR A 161 -10.22 -0.74 -4.98
C THR A 161 -11.50 -0.96 -5.80
N GLU A 162 -12.66 -0.85 -5.15
CA GLU A 162 -13.96 -0.92 -5.84
C GLU A 162 -14.05 0.10 -6.98
N GLN A 163 -13.62 1.34 -6.72
CA GLN A 163 -13.67 2.40 -7.73
C GLN A 163 -12.75 2.09 -8.92
N GLU A 164 -11.51 1.67 -8.67
CA GLU A 164 -10.57 1.29 -9.74
C GLU A 164 -11.08 0.11 -10.58
N ALA A 165 -11.74 -0.87 -9.96
CA ALA A 165 -12.33 -2.00 -10.69
C ALA A 165 -13.51 -1.54 -11.56
N ARG A 166 -14.37 -0.65 -11.06
CA ARG A 166 -15.49 -0.05 -11.82
C ARG A 166 -15.00 0.83 -12.97
N ASP A 167 -13.98 1.65 -12.73
CA ASP A 167 -13.39 2.53 -13.76
C ASP A 167 -12.76 1.72 -14.91
N LYS A 168 -12.31 0.49 -14.62
CA LYS A 168 -11.85 -0.47 -15.64
C LYS A 168 -12.99 -1.19 -16.35
N GLY A 169 -14.25 -0.92 -16.01
CA GLY A 169 -15.43 -1.54 -16.61
C GLY A 169 -15.61 -3.03 -16.22
N LEU A 170 -15.00 -3.47 -15.12
CA LEU A 170 -15.12 -4.85 -14.68
C LEU A 170 -16.48 -5.07 -14.01
N PRO A 171 -17.10 -6.27 -14.13
CA PRO A 171 -18.20 -6.69 -13.27
C PRO A 171 -17.72 -6.75 -11.82
N VAL A 172 -18.39 -6.05 -10.91
CA VAL A 172 -17.98 -5.92 -9.51
C VAL A 172 -19.10 -6.30 -8.56
N ALA A 173 -18.78 -7.19 -7.62
CA ALA A 173 -19.53 -7.40 -6.39
C ALA A 173 -18.61 -7.11 -5.19
N VAL A 174 -19.19 -6.55 -4.13
CA VAL A 174 -18.43 -6.07 -2.96
C VAL A 174 -19.08 -6.55 -1.69
N LYS A 175 -18.25 -6.90 -0.71
CA LYS A 175 -18.71 -7.15 0.66
C LYS A 175 -17.76 -6.49 1.64
N GLU A 176 -18.33 -5.86 2.65
CA GLU A 176 -17.62 -5.31 3.79
C GLU A 176 -18.11 -6.02 5.06
N LEU A 177 -17.17 -6.45 5.90
CA LEU A 177 -17.42 -7.17 7.14
C LEU A 177 -16.72 -6.42 8.31
N PRO A 178 -17.48 -5.83 9.25
CA PRO A 178 -16.88 -5.14 10.38
C PRO A 178 -16.22 -6.14 11.35
N VAL A 179 -15.08 -5.76 11.95
CA VAL A 179 -14.38 -6.59 12.96
C VAL A 179 -15.29 -6.88 14.15
N ALA A 180 -16.21 -6.00 14.48
CA ALA A 180 -17.22 -6.22 15.52
C ALA A 180 -18.13 -7.44 15.28
N ALA A 181 -18.23 -7.95 14.05
CA ALA A 181 -18.94 -9.18 13.73
C ALA A 181 -18.05 -10.43 13.80
N MET A 182 -16.76 -10.29 14.09
CA MET A 182 -15.77 -11.36 14.05
C MET A 182 -15.50 -11.91 15.46
N PRO A 183 -15.61 -13.23 15.71
CA PRO A 183 -15.41 -13.83 17.03
C PRO A 183 -14.04 -13.48 17.66
N ARG A 184 -12.98 -13.50 16.85
CA ARG A 184 -11.62 -13.19 17.34
C ARG A 184 -11.47 -11.75 17.81
N GLY A 185 -12.15 -10.78 17.19
CA GLY A 185 -12.17 -9.38 17.65
C GLY A 185 -12.68 -9.26 19.10
N HIS A 186 -13.72 -10.01 19.44
CA HIS A 186 -14.25 -10.06 20.82
C HIS A 186 -13.26 -10.71 21.79
N VAL A 187 -12.58 -11.79 21.38
CA VAL A 187 -11.55 -12.43 22.23
C VAL A 187 -10.40 -11.48 22.53
N ASN A 188 -10.00 -10.69 21.54
CA ASN A 188 -8.89 -9.75 21.67
C ASN A 188 -9.30 -8.42 22.33
N ALA A 189 -10.61 -8.21 22.55
CA ALA A 189 -11.18 -6.95 23.04
C ALA A 189 -10.81 -5.74 22.16
N ASP A 190 -10.60 -5.95 20.85
CA ASP A 190 -10.42 -4.90 19.87
C ASP A 190 -11.38 -5.15 18.69
N LEU A 191 -12.41 -4.29 18.61
CA LEU A 191 -13.47 -4.38 17.61
C LEU A 191 -13.28 -3.37 16.47
N ARG A 192 -12.15 -2.66 16.45
CA ARG A 192 -11.84 -1.63 15.47
C ARG A 192 -11.51 -2.27 14.12
N GLY A 193 -12.09 -1.69 13.05
CA GLY A 193 -11.78 -2.04 11.68
C GLY A 193 -12.87 -2.78 10.94
N ALA A 194 -12.56 -3.09 9.69
CA ALA A 194 -13.40 -3.86 8.78
C ALA A 194 -12.56 -4.51 7.68
N PHE A 195 -13.03 -5.61 7.14
CA PHE A 195 -12.49 -6.28 5.96
C PHE A 195 -13.40 -6.00 4.77
N LYS A 196 -12.83 -5.64 3.62
CA LYS A 196 -13.58 -5.38 2.39
C LYS A 196 -13.00 -6.19 1.24
N ALA A 197 -13.87 -6.92 0.51
CA ALA A 197 -13.52 -7.67 -0.68
C ALA A 197 -14.21 -7.08 -1.91
N VAL A 198 -13.47 -7.01 -3.00
CA VAL A 198 -13.92 -6.63 -4.34
C VAL A 198 -13.68 -7.83 -5.25
N VAL A 199 -14.73 -8.38 -5.84
CA VAL A 199 -14.66 -9.61 -6.64
C VAL A 199 -15.37 -9.44 -7.98
N ASN A 200 -14.97 -10.22 -8.96
CA ASN A 200 -15.73 -10.38 -10.21
C ASN A 200 -16.74 -11.52 -10.03
N PRO A 201 -18.06 -11.24 -10.02
CA PRO A 201 -19.08 -12.26 -9.79
C PRO A 201 -19.24 -13.24 -10.96
N GLU A 202 -18.75 -12.89 -12.17
CA GLU A 202 -18.83 -13.74 -13.36
C GLU A 202 -17.66 -14.71 -13.44
N THR A 203 -16.41 -14.19 -13.36
CA THR A 203 -15.19 -15.00 -13.45
C THR A 203 -14.80 -15.67 -12.13
N LYS A 204 -15.39 -15.22 -11.01
CA LYS A 204 -15.07 -15.63 -9.63
C LYS A 204 -13.69 -15.20 -9.15
N GLU A 205 -13.05 -14.27 -9.85
CA GLU A 205 -11.75 -13.73 -9.48
C GLU A 205 -11.84 -12.74 -8.31
N ILE A 206 -10.82 -12.75 -7.47
CA ILE A 206 -10.60 -11.72 -6.46
C ILE A 206 -9.93 -10.54 -7.17
N LEU A 207 -10.60 -9.39 -7.22
CA LEU A 207 -10.07 -8.17 -7.84
C LEU A 207 -9.23 -7.36 -6.86
N GLY A 208 -9.62 -7.33 -5.59
CA GLY A 208 -8.89 -6.69 -4.53
C GLY A 208 -9.49 -6.94 -3.16
N VAL A 209 -8.65 -6.75 -2.13
CA VAL A 209 -9.05 -6.90 -0.72
C VAL A 209 -8.35 -5.84 0.11
N THR A 210 -9.10 -5.23 1.00
CA THR A 210 -8.58 -4.32 2.04
C THR A 210 -8.97 -4.87 3.40
N LEU A 211 -7.98 -5.09 4.26
CA LEU A 211 -8.13 -5.61 5.61
C LEU A 211 -7.69 -4.54 6.60
N PHE A 212 -8.58 -4.09 7.46
CA PHE A 212 -8.26 -3.19 8.56
C PHE A 212 -8.64 -3.88 9.87
N GLY A 213 -7.64 -4.29 10.65
CA GLY A 213 -7.84 -5.05 11.88
C GLY A 213 -6.60 -5.83 12.26
N GLU A 214 -6.65 -6.51 13.40
CA GLU A 214 -5.56 -7.35 13.87
C GLU A 214 -5.17 -8.40 12.82
N ALA A 215 -3.88 -8.71 12.74
CA ALA A 215 -3.28 -9.65 11.80
C ALA A 215 -3.51 -9.34 10.30
N ALA A 216 -4.02 -8.16 9.93
CA ALA A 216 -4.28 -7.80 8.54
C ALA A 216 -3.02 -7.98 7.66
N GLY A 217 -1.84 -7.55 8.14
CA GLY A 217 -0.57 -7.69 7.42
C GLY A 217 -0.13 -9.14 7.17
N GLU A 218 -0.59 -10.08 7.98
CA GLU A 218 -0.30 -11.51 7.81
C GLU A 218 -1.35 -12.16 6.88
N ILE A 219 -2.62 -11.85 7.09
CA ILE A 219 -3.73 -12.44 6.34
C ILE A 219 -3.70 -12.02 4.88
N ILE A 220 -3.33 -10.76 4.58
CA ILE A 220 -3.29 -10.24 3.21
C ILE A 220 -2.37 -11.06 2.29
N ASN A 221 -1.33 -11.69 2.83
CA ASN A 221 -0.43 -12.55 2.07
C ASN A 221 -1.13 -13.82 1.56
N GLN A 222 -2.10 -14.35 2.31
CA GLN A 222 -2.92 -15.50 1.87
C GLN A 222 -3.77 -15.10 0.64
N ILE A 223 -4.33 -13.89 0.66
CA ILE A 223 -5.11 -13.36 -0.47
C ILE A 223 -4.21 -13.13 -1.67
N THR A 224 -3.01 -12.55 -1.47
CA THR A 224 -2.04 -12.33 -2.55
C THR A 224 -1.68 -13.64 -3.24
N MET A 225 -1.41 -14.70 -2.47
CA MET A 225 -1.15 -16.04 -3.00
C MET A 225 -2.37 -16.62 -3.74
N ALA A 226 -3.58 -16.39 -3.24
CA ALA A 226 -4.81 -16.83 -3.88
C ALA A 226 -5.00 -16.14 -5.25
N MET A 227 -4.77 -14.83 -5.32
CA MET A 227 -4.85 -14.05 -6.56
C MET A 227 -3.82 -14.54 -7.59
N ASP A 228 -2.55 -14.72 -7.19
CA ASP A 228 -1.48 -15.19 -8.08
C ASP A 228 -1.75 -16.57 -8.67
N ASN A 229 -2.40 -17.44 -7.89
CA ASN A 229 -2.77 -18.79 -8.32
C ASN A 229 -4.19 -18.88 -8.87
N LYS A 230 -4.86 -17.74 -9.10
CA LYS A 230 -6.24 -17.66 -9.65
C LYS A 230 -7.24 -18.53 -8.87
N ILE A 231 -7.05 -18.61 -7.54
CA ILE A 231 -8.00 -19.30 -6.67
C ILE A 231 -9.29 -18.47 -6.62
N PRO A 232 -10.45 -19.03 -7.00
CA PRO A 232 -11.69 -18.28 -6.99
C PRO A 232 -12.11 -17.91 -5.56
N TYR A 233 -12.72 -16.74 -5.38
CA TYR A 233 -13.21 -16.31 -4.07
C TYR A 233 -14.17 -17.31 -3.43
N THR A 234 -14.94 -18.03 -4.26
CA THR A 234 -15.88 -19.06 -3.80
C THR A 234 -15.20 -20.28 -3.17
N TYR A 235 -13.91 -20.52 -3.46
CA TYR A 235 -13.10 -21.52 -2.77
C TYR A 235 -12.79 -21.04 -1.34
N ILE A 236 -12.34 -19.80 -1.18
CA ILE A 236 -12.02 -19.23 0.13
C ILE A 236 -13.26 -19.15 1.02
N ALA A 237 -14.42 -18.82 0.44
CA ALA A 237 -15.71 -18.84 1.15
C ALA A 237 -16.06 -20.20 1.80
N LYS A 238 -15.43 -21.29 1.35
CA LYS A 238 -15.70 -22.67 1.82
C LYS A 238 -14.47 -23.34 2.44
N GLN A 239 -13.34 -22.60 2.52
CA GLN A 239 -12.11 -23.13 3.11
C GLN A 239 -12.30 -23.39 4.60
N ILE A 240 -11.68 -24.46 5.10
CA ILE A 240 -11.65 -24.74 6.55
C ILE A 240 -10.53 -23.93 7.17
N PHE A 241 -10.88 -22.99 8.02
CA PHE A 241 -9.94 -22.21 8.82
C PHE A 241 -9.94 -22.66 10.28
N THR A 242 -8.82 -22.43 10.98
CA THR A 242 -8.76 -22.66 12.43
C THR A 242 -9.59 -21.61 13.18
N HIS A 243 -10.24 -22.03 14.27
CA HIS A 243 -11.07 -21.17 15.12
C HIS A 243 -10.48 -21.06 16.55
N PRO A 244 -10.53 -19.89 17.22
CA PRO A 244 -10.93 -18.58 16.69
C PRO A 244 -9.72 -17.82 16.12
N THR A 245 -9.80 -17.37 14.88
CA THR A 245 -8.78 -16.56 14.20
C THR A 245 -9.40 -15.38 13.46
N MET A 246 -8.62 -14.36 13.13
CA MET A 246 -9.08 -13.31 12.22
C MET A 246 -9.27 -13.86 10.79
N ALA A 247 -8.42 -14.81 10.38
CA ALA A 247 -8.42 -15.36 9.02
C ALA A 247 -9.71 -16.17 8.69
N GLU A 248 -10.36 -16.81 9.67
CA GLU A 248 -11.59 -17.57 9.42
C GLU A 248 -12.71 -16.70 8.86
N ASN A 249 -12.70 -15.40 9.17
CA ASN A 249 -13.71 -14.47 8.69
C ASN A 249 -13.60 -14.19 7.17
N LEU A 250 -12.56 -14.70 6.51
CA LEU A 250 -12.51 -14.74 5.05
C LEU A 250 -13.64 -15.61 4.46
N ASN A 251 -14.13 -16.61 5.19
CA ASN A 251 -15.33 -17.36 4.77
C ASN A 251 -16.53 -16.41 4.61
N ASP A 252 -16.81 -15.62 5.65
CA ASP A 252 -17.93 -14.69 5.65
C ASP A 252 -17.68 -13.53 4.67
N LEU A 253 -16.46 -13.02 4.60
CA LEU A 253 -16.10 -11.95 3.67
C LEU A 253 -16.36 -12.33 2.21
N PHE A 254 -16.03 -13.56 1.83
CA PHE A 254 -16.20 -14.07 0.47
C PHE A 254 -17.52 -14.80 0.23
N ALA A 255 -18.44 -14.83 1.18
CA ALA A 255 -19.82 -15.28 0.98
C ALA A 255 -20.66 -14.18 0.29
N ILE A 256 -20.31 -13.91 -0.98
CA ILE A 256 -20.88 -12.89 -1.88
C ILE A 256 -21.81 -13.57 -2.88
#